data_5b7401249cb3ebeddf8bafc2de7a4758
#
_entry.id   5b7401249cb3ebeddf8bafc2de7a4758
#
_cell.length_a   1.000
_cell.length_b   1.000
_cell.length_c   1.000
_cell.angle_alpha   90.00
_cell.angle_beta   90.00
_cell.angle_gamma   90.00
#
_symmetry.space_group_name_H-M   'P 1'
#
loop_
_entity.id
_entity.type
_entity.pdbx_description
1 polymer ?
#
loop_
_entity_poly.entity_id
_entity_poly.type
_entity_poly.pdbx_seq_one_letter_code
_entity_poly.pdbx_strand_id
1 'polypeptide(L)'
;MVSLTLNCFHTCKLDGGKDFIIPRVPFLSSSQEKQWLGKGYYLWTDSIFFAHEWGKDHYRSNYAINQFEINVPKDQFWDLVGNVDHQLEFIKFKNNFYCLLDEIVDQATDAKKQSTRKQIQRLKQQGINVSTLFSALTLLNKLSYKVVKASDIKSKKTESIEFIKDTGGECLLLPTRQQIVVYPESSNMINHINWVYP
;
A
#
# COMPACT_ATOMS: atom_id res chain seq x y z
N MET A 1 5.65 21.21 -13.19
CA MET A 1 4.97 19.95 -12.87
C MET A 1 3.83 20.24 -11.89
N VAL A 2 2.68 19.61 -12.08
CA VAL A 2 1.57 19.73 -11.13
C VAL A 2 1.81 18.76 -9.99
N SER A 3 1.82 19.24 -8.74
CA SER A 3 1.95 18.42 -7.55
C SER A 3 0.60 18.25 -6.87
N LEU A 4 0.42 17.10 -6.23
CA LEU A 4 -0.72 16.78 -5.37
C LEU A 4 -0.26 16.85 -3.92
N THR A 5 -1.12 17.39 -3.07
CA THR A 5 -0.95 17.39 -1.62
C THR A 5 -2.01 16.48 -1.01
N LEU A 6 -1.57 15.45 -0.27
CA LEU A 6 -2.44 14.45 0.32
C LEU A 6 -2.33 14.51 1.83
N ASN A 7 -3.48 14.60 2.52
CA ASN A 7 -3.55 14.54 3.98
C ASN A 7 -3.60 13.08 4.43
N CYS A 8 -2.69 12.67 5.29
CA CYS A 8 -2.51 11.28 5.66
C CYS A 8 -2.24 11.10 7.16
N PHE A 9 -2.48 9.88 7.66
CA PHE A 9 -2.30 9.53 9.06
C PHE A 9 -1.47 8.25 9.20
N HIS A 10 -0.51 8.26 10.11
CA HIS A 10 0.27 7.07 10.46
C HIS A 10 -0.05 6.64 11.89
N THR A 11 -0.37 5.36 12.06
CA THR A 11 -0.61 4.74 13.37
C THR A 11 0.58 3.91 13.77
N CYS A 12 1.07 4.12 14.96
CA CYS A 12 2.17 3.34 15.52
C CYS A 12 1.91 3.00 17.00
N LYS A 13 2.71 2.07 17.54
CA LYS A 13 2.69 1.78 18.96
C LYS A 13 3.22 2.96 19.77
N LEU A 14 2.62 3.24 20.93
CA LEU A 14 2.99 4.39 21.79
C LEU A 14 4.27 4.12 22.63
N ASP A 15 5.05 3.12 22.31
CA ASP A 15 6.26 2.77 23.07
C ASP A 15 7.31 3.89 22.99
N GLY A 16 7.85 4.28 24.13
CA GLY A 16 8.82 5.36 24.25
C GLY A 16 8.25 6.77 24.33
N GLY A 17 6.92 6.91 24.15
CA GLY A 17 6.22 8.19 24.26
C GLY A 17 6.45 9.15 23.08
N LYS A 18 5.87 10.36 23.22
CA LYS A 18 5.82 11.36 22.15
C LYS A 18 7.20 11.80 21.66
N ASP A 19 8.11 12.09 22.58
CA ASP A 19 9.47 12.59 22.25
C ASP A 19 10.34 11.55 21.54
N PHE A 20 10.07 10.26 21.80
CA PHE A 20 10.72 9.18 21.08
C PHE A 20 10.13 8.97 19.67
N ILE A 21 8.83 9.11 19.53
CA ILE A 21 8.09 8.78 18.30
C ILE A 21 8.22 9.88 17.24
N ILE A 22 7.98 11.16 17.60
CA ILE A 22 7.91 12.27 16.63
C ILE A 22 9.13 12.33 15.70
N PRO A 23 10.39 12.24 16.16
CA PRO A 23 11.55 12.32 15.27
C PRO A 23 11.76 11.09 14.38
N ARG A 24 10.94 10.03 14.54
CA ARG A 24 11.12 8.74 13.86
C ARG A 24 9.97 8.33 12.96
N VAL A 25 8.80 8.97 13.10
CA VAL A 25 7.63 8.65 12.28
C VAL A 25 7.67 9.35 10.92
N PRO A 26 7.07 8.75 9.89
CA PRO A 26 6.42 7.44 9.90
C PRO A 26 7.45 6.31 9.90
N PHE A 27 7.11 5.20 10.53
CA PHE A 27 8.00 4.04 10.53
C PHE A 27 7.96 3.31 9.20
N LEU A 28 9.15 2.99 8.68
CA LEU A 28 9.27 2.13 7.52
C LEU A 28 8.74 0.73 7.86
N SER A 29 7.90 0.19 7.00
CA SER A 29 7.37 -1.16 7.18
C SER A 29 8.50 -2.19 7.20
N SER A 30 8.41 -3.17 8.11
CA SER A 30 9.36 -4.28 8.16
C SER A 30 9.19 -5.17 6.92
N SER A 31 10.24 -5.88 6.49
CA SER A 31 10.25 -6.73 5.28
C SER A 31 9.40 -8.01 5.38
N GLN A 32 8.49 -8.10 6.36
CA GLN A 32 7.69 -9.30 6.58
C GLN A 32 6.34 -9.27 5.83
N GLU A 33 5.83 -10.43 5.52
CA GLU A 33 4.76 -10.85 4.60
C GLU A 33 3.42 -10.10 4.54
N LYS A 34 3.23 -9.03 5.30
CA LYS A 34 1.93 -8.33 5.39
C LYS A 34 1.84 -7.02 4.59
N GLN A 35 2.86 -6.73 3.80
CA GLN A 35 2.95 -5.47 3.06
C GLN A 35 2.39 -5.64 1.65
N TRP A 36 1.11 -5.48 1.54
CA TRP A 36 0.40 -5.79 0.30
C TRP A 36 0.72 -4.85 -0.88
N LEU A 37 1.27 -3.67 -0.63
CA LEU A 37 1.76 -2.72 -1.66
C LEU A 37 3.30 -2.64 -1.71
N GLY A 38 4.01 -3.62 -1.14
CA GLY A 38 5.46 -3.62 -1.07
C GLY A 38 6.03 -2.89 0.15
N LYS A 39 7.35 -2.82 0.25
CA LYS A 39 8.05 -2.16 1.36
C LYS A 39 7.96 -0.65 1.24
N GLY A 40 7.48 0.04 2.28
CA GLY A 40 7.35 1.49 2.27
C GLY A 40 6.77 2.06 3.55
N TYR A 41 6.49 3.35 3.54
CA TYR A 41 5.81 4.07 4.61
C TYR A 41 4.31 4.02 4.35
N TYR A 42 3.57 3.29 5.19
CA TYR A 42 2.13 3.11 5.08
C TYR A 42 1.38 4.16 5.87
N LEU A 43 0.44 4.84 5.19
CA LEU A 43 -0.39 5.88 5.79
C LEU A 43 -1.85 5.66 5.40
N TRP A 44 -2.75 6.05 6.28
CA TRP A 44 -4.19 6.14 6.03
C TRP A 44 -4.49 7.46 5.36
N THR A 45 -5.32 7.45 4.33
CA THR A 45 -5.64 8.68 3.58
C THR A 45 -7.02 9.22 3.93
N ASP A 46 -7.15 10.53 3.80
CA ASP A 46 -8.35 11.36 3.88
C ASP A 46 -9.01 11.41 5.27
N SER A 47 -9.12 10.30 5.98
CA SER A 47 -9.80 10.22 7.28
C SER A 47 -8.95 9.53 8.34
N ILE A 48 -8.99 10.05 9.55
CA ILE A 48 -8.36 9.45 10.73
C ILE A 48 -9.08 8.15 11.18
N PHE A 49 -10.26 7.87 10.66
CA PHE A 49 -11.10 6.74 11.08
C PHE A 49 -10.35 5.41 11.05
N PHE A 50 -9.77 5.05 9.90
CA PHE A 50 -9.03 3.79 9.78
C PHE A 50 -7.69 3.77 10.52
N ALA A 51 -7.10 4.94 10.80
CA ALA A 51 -5.93 5.05 11.67
C ALA A 51 -6.29 4.62 13.11
N HIS A 52 -7.45 5.03 13.62
CA HIS A 52 -7.96 4.59 14.91
C HIS A 52 -8.35 3.12 14.94
N GLU A 53 -9.07 2.64 13.92
CA GLU A 53 -9.47 1.22 13.84
C GLU A 53 -8.23 0.31 13.83
N TRP A 54 -7.21 0.67 13.05
CA TRP A 54 -5.93 -0.06 13.04
C TRP A 54 -5.26 -0.06 14.41
N GLY A 55 -5.20 1.10 15.07
CA GLY A 55 -4.62 1.24 16.40
C GLY A 55 -5.30 0.34 17.43
N LYS A 56 -6.63 0.36 17.46
CA LYS A 56 -7.44 -0.49 18.36
C LYS A 56 -7.22 -1.98 18.09
N ASP A 57 -7.24 -2.39 16.83
CA ASP A 57 -7.13 -3.80 16.45
C ASP A 57 -5.75 -4.39 16.73
N HIS A 58 -4.67 -3.59 16.57
CA HIS A 58 -3.28 -4.09 16.66
C HIS A 58 -2.57 -3.72 17.95
N TYR A 59 -2.90 -2.59 18.56
CA TYR A 59 -2.21 -2.05 19.73
C TYR A 59 -3.15 -1.80 20.92
N ARG A 60 -4.47 -2.09 20.77
CA ARG A 60 -5.53 -1.82 21.77
C ARG A 60 -5.57 -0.33 22.12
N SER A 61 -5.25 0.02 23.39
CA SER A 61 -5.16 1.43 23.86
C SER A 61 -3.76 2.02 23.75
N ASN A 62 -2.73 1.22 23.39
CA ASN A 62 -1.32 1.65 23.38
C ASN A 62 -0.87 2.04 21.98
N TYR A 63 -1.47 3.08 21.39
CA TYR A 63 -1.09 3.58 20.08
C TYR A 63 -1.09 5.09 20.00
N ALA A 64 -0.35 5.60 19.02
CA ALA A 64 -0.32 7.01 18.65
C ALA A 64 -0.67 7.17 17.19
N ILE A 65 -1.25 8.33 16.85
CA ILE A 65 -1.53 8.72 15.48
C ILE A 65 -0.84 10.06 15.21
N ASN A 66 -0.12 10.10 14.11
CA ASN A 66 0.52 11.30 13.59
C ASN A 66 -0.06 11.66 12.23
N GLN A 67 -0.25 12.94 11.98
CA GLN A 67 -0.71 13.51 10.72
C GLN A 67 0.47 13.91 9.86
N PHE A 68 0.35 13.60 8.56
CA PHE A 68 1.35 13.91 7.55
C PHE A 68 0.71 14.54 6.33
N GLU A 69 1.51 15.31 5.63
CA GLU A 69 1.23 15.79 4.29
C GLU A 69 2.21 15.14 3.31
N ILE A 70 1.67 14.54 2.25
CA ILE A 70 2.46 13.94 1.19
C ILE A 70 2.40 14.86 -0.02
N ASN A 71 3.56 15.40 -0.41
CA ASN A 71 3.68 16.24 -1.60
C ASN A 71 4.30 15.43 -2.74
N VAL A 72 3.47 15.01 -3.70
CA VAL A 72 3.88 14.13 -4.78
C VAL A 72 3.58 14.73 -6.15
N PRO A 73 4.55 14.71 -7.11
CA PRO A 73 4.26 15.00 -8.51
C PRO A 73 3.20 14.06 -9.07
N LYS A 74 2.25 14.61 -9.84
CA LYS A 74 1.10 13.84 -10.34
C LYS A 74 1.52 12.62 -11.17
N ASP A 75 2.59 12.71 -11.92
CA ASP A 75 3.18 11.64 -12.73
C ASP A 75 3.92 10.57 -11.91
N GLN A 76 4.16 10.81 -10.62
CA GLN A 76 4.76 9.86 -9.68
C GLN A 76 3.74 9.25 -8.69
N PHE A 77 2.46 9.59 -8.85
CA PHE A 77 1.37 9.12 -8.01
C PHE A 77 0.50 8.10 -8.74
N TRP A 78 0.46 6.88 -8.25
CA TRP A 78 -0.39 5.80 -8.79
C TRP A 78 -1.66 5.66 -7.96
N ASP A 79 -2.75 6.24 -8.43
CA ASP A 79 -4.05 6.19 -7.75
C ASP A 79 -4.90 5.03 -8.27
N LEU A 80 -4.88 3.91 -7.56
CA LEU A 80 -5.70 2.73 -7.88
C LEU A 80 -7.13 2.84 -7.32
N VAL A 81 -7.50 3.97 -6.72
CA VAL A 81 -8.84 4.21 -6.18
C VAL A 81 -9.64 5.15 -7.08
N GLY A 82 -9.07 6.30 -7.43
CA GLY A 82 -9.77 7.38 -8.10
C GLY A 82 -9.41 7.55 -9.58
N ASN A 83 -8.44 6.81 -10.12
CA ASN A 83 -7.99 6.96 -11.50
C ASN A 83 -8.16 5.66 -12.29
N VAL A 84 -9.10 5.67 -13.24
CA VAL A 84 -9.42 4.48 -14.06
C VAL A 84 -8.25 4.06 -14.95
N ASP A 85 -7.49 5.00 -15.53
CA ASP A 85 -6.34 4.67 -16.36
C ASP A 85 -5.26 3.93 -15.56
N HIS A 86 -5.02 4.36 -14.32
CA HIS A 86 -4.11 3.67 -13.40
C HIS A 86 -4.61 2.27 -13.01
N GLN A 87 -5.93 2.10 -12.85
CA GLN A 87 -6.52 0.78 -12.61
C GLN A 87 -6.33 -0.16 -13.81
N LEU A 88 -6.54 0.35 -15.03
CA LEU A 88 -6.32 -0.41 -16.26
C LEU A 88 -4.85 -0.78 -16.45
N GLU A 89 -3.93 0.12 -16.11
CA GLU A 89 -2.50 -0.17 -16.11
C GLU A 89 -2.15 -1.29 -15.11
N PHE A 90 -2.69 -1.23 -13.89
CA PHE A 90 -2.51 -2.31 -12.90
C PHE A 90 -3.04 -3.66 -13.41
N ILE A 91 -4.21 -3.67 -14.08
CA ILE A 91 -4.76 -4.88 -14.69
C ILE A 91 -3.83 -5.43 -15.77
N LYS A 92 -3.21 -4.58 -16.60
CA LYS A 92 -2.20 -5.01 -17.60
C LYS A 92 -1.00 -5.65 -16.91
N PHE A 93 -0.46 -5.07 -15.85
CA PHE A 93 0.62 -5.67 -15.08
C PHE A 93 0.23 -7.03 -14.49
N LYS A 94 -0.97 -7.12 -13.91
CA LYS A 94 -1.49 -8.39 -13.39
C LYS A 94 -1.58 -9.47 -14.49
N ASN A 95 -2.11 -9.12 -15.66
CA ASN A 95 -2.29 -10.06 -16.77
C ASN A 95 -0.95 -10.52 -17.35
N ASN A 96 0.06 -9.64 -17.35
CA ASN A 96 1.42 -9.94 -17.81
C ASN A 96 2.35 -10.48 -16.71
N PHE A 97 1.81 -10.79 -15.54
CA PHE A 97 2.62 -11.12 -14.37
C PHE A 97 3.56 -12.32 -14.60
N TYR A 98 3.13 -13.33 -15.33
CA TYR A 98 3.98 -14.49 -15.59
C TYR A 98 5.17 -14.16 -16.50
N CYS A 99 4.99 -13.24 -17.47
CA CYS A 99 6.11 -12.70 -18.25
C CYS A 99 7.11 -11.95 -17.37
N LEU A 100 6.60 -11.16 -16.39
CA LEU A 100 7.46 -10.47 -15.40
C LEU A 100 8.27 -11.47 -14.57
N LEU A 101 7.68 -12.58 -14.17
CA LEU A 101 8.40 -13.63 -13.44
C LEU A 101 9.48 -14.29 -14.29
N ASP A 102 9.24 -14.52 -15.57
CA ASP A 102 10.22 -15.08 -16.48
C ASP A 102 11.41 -14.12 -16.69
N GLU A 103 11.16 -12.79 -16.77
CA GLU A 103 12.23 -11.77 -16.77
C GLU A 103 13.11 -11.84 -15.50
N ILE A 104 12.52 -12.09 -14.33
CA ILE A 104 13.28 -12.26 -13.07
C ILE A 104 14.24 -13.46 -13.16
N VAL A 105 13.79 -14.56 -13.79
CA VAL A 105 14.67 -15.72 -14.02
C VAL A 105 15.84 -15.36 -14.93
N ASP A 106 15.56 -14.63 -15.99
CA ASP A 106 16.59 -14.29 -16.99
C ASP A 106 17.65 -13.34 -16.42
N GLN A 107 17.24 -12.44 -15.51
CA GLN A 107 18.16 -11.53 -14.80
C GLN A 107 18.92 -12.21 -13.64
N ALA A 108 18.51 -13.39 -13.21
CA ALA A 108 19.19 -14.10 -12.14
C ALA A 108 20.57 -14.62 -12.60
N THR A 109 21.55 -14.58 -11.68
CA THR A 109 22.85 -15.23 -11.93
C THR A 109 22.68 -16.73 -12.13
N ASP A 110 23.55 -17.38 -12.90
CA ASP A 110 23.44 -18.81 -13.24
C ASP A 110 23.36 -19.69 -11.98
N ALA A 111 24.09 -19.35 -10.92
CA ALA A 111 24.05 -20.06 -9.64
C ALA A 111 22.65 -19.99 -8.96
N LYS A 112 21.85 -18.96 -9.23
CA LYS A 112 20.53 -18.75 -8.64
C LYS A 112 19.38 -19.14 -9.56
N LYS A 113 19.59 -19.28 -10.86
CA LYS A 113 18.54 -19.56 -11.86
C LYS A 113 17.66 -20.75 -11.50
N GLN A 114 18.27 -21.87 -11.06
CA GLN A 114 17.50 -23.06 -10.74
C GLN A 114 16.61 -22.88 -9.52
N SER A 115 17.10 -22.22 -8.46
CA SER A 115 16.31 -21.94 -7.26
C SER A 115 15.19 -20.95 -7.56
N THR A 116 15.46 -19.90 -8.35
CA THR A 116 14.49 -18.90 -8.79
C THR A 116 13.39 -19.54 -9.64
N ARG A 117 13.74 -20.40 -10.61
CA ARG A 117 12.75 -21.15 -11.40
C ARG A 117 11.82 -22.00 -10.53
N LYS A 118 12.36 -22.71 -9.53
CA LYS A 118 11.54 -23.51 -8.60
C LYS A 118 10.58 -22.64 -7.79
N GLN A 119 11.03 -21.46 -7.31
CA GLN A 119 10.18 -20.53 -6.60
C GLN A 119 9.06 -19.99 -7.49
N ILE A 120 9.37 -19.57 -8.71
CA ILE A 120 8.39 -19.08 -9.68
C ILE A 120 7.38 -20.16 -10.05
N GLN A 121 7.83 -21.39 -10.23
CA GLN A 121 6.92 -22.51 -10.50
C GLN A 121 5.92 -22.73 -9.36
N ARG A 122 6.36 -22.59 -8.11
CA ARG A 122 5.47 -22.62 -6.94
C ARG A 122 4.47 -21.46 -6.95
N LEU A 123 4.91 -20.24 -7.25
CA LEU A 123 4.02 -19.07 -7.36
C LEU A 123 2.98 -19.27 -8.47
N LYS A 124 3.36 -19.83 -9.63
CA LYS A 124 2.43 -20.16 -10.72
C LYS A 124 1.35 -21.16 -10.27
N GLN A 125 1.69 -22.09 -9.38
CA GLN A 125 0.75 -23.09 -8.85
C GLN A 125 -0.15 -22.54 -7.71
N GLN A 126 0.37 -21.68 -6.85
CA GLN A 126 -0.32 -21.17 -5.66
C GLN A 126 -1.21 -19.96 -5.95
N GLY A 127 -1.08 -19.36 -7.14
CA GLY A 127 -1.74 -18.09 -7.47
C GLY A 127 -0.96 -16.86 -6.99
N ILE A 128 -1.40 -15.70 -7.47
CA ILE A 128 -0.71 -14.43 -7.27
C ILE A 128 -1.50 -13.56 -6.31
N ASN A 129 -0.86 -13.10 -5.25
CA ASN A 129 -1.40 -12.03 -4.43
C ASN A 129 -0.81 -10.65 -4.84
N VAL A 130 -1.45 -9.58 -4.40
CA VAL A 130 -1.06 -8.20 -4.73
C VAL A 130 0.37 -7.89 -4.29
N SER A 131 0.79 -8.38 -3.11
CA SER A 131 2.15 -8.14 -2.59
C SER A 131 3.23 -8.78 -3.47
N THR A 132 2.96 -9.94 -4.04
CA THR A 132 3.87 -10.61 -4.97
C THR A 132 4.06 -9.81 -6.26
N LEU A 133 2.97 -9.23 -6.79
CA LEU A 133 3.04 -8.37 -7.97
C LEU A 133 3.87 -7.10 -7.70
N PHE A 134 3.60 -6.38 -6.60
CA PHE A 134 4.37 -5.19 -6.24
C PHE A 134 5.85 -5.51 -5.99
N SER A 135 6.16 -6.63 -5.34
CA SER A 135 7.54 -7.07 -5.14
C SER A 135 8.25 -7.35 -6.45
N ALA A 136 7.57 -7.97 -7.43
CA ALA A 136 8.13 -8.22 -8.76
C ALA A 136 8.37 -6.92 -9.54
N LEU A 137 7.42 -6.00 -9.54
CA LEU A 137 7.55 -4.69 -10.20
C LEU A 137 8.72 -3.90 -9.63
N THR A 138 8.89 -3.89 -8.30
CA THR A 138 10.01 -3.23 -7.63
C THR A 138 11.34 -3.91 -7.98
N LEU A 139 11.41 -5.24 -7.92
CA LEU A 139 12.62 -6.01 -8.23
C LEU A 139 13.11 -5.79 -9.66
N LEU A 140 12.19 -5.70 -10.62
CA LEU A 140 12.47 -5.46 -12.03
C LEU A 140 12.66 -3.99 -12.37
N ASN A 141 12.59 -3.09 -11.39
CA ASN A 141 12.63 -1.64 -11.59
C ASN A 141 11.59 -1.15 -12.63
N LYS A 142 10.42 -1.81 -12.67
CA LYS A 142 9.30 -1.46 -13.56
C LYS A 142 8.26 -0.56 -12.90
N LEU A 143 8.41 -0.29 -11.60
CA LEU A 143 7.54 0.61 -10.87
C LEU A 143 8.09 2.03 -10.98
N SER A 144 7.52 2.83 -11.88
CA SER A 144 7.90 4.24 -12.08
C SER A 144 7.30 5.17 -11.01
N TYR A 145 6.25 4.72 -10.35
CA TYR A 145 5.55 5.50 -9.33
C TYR A 145 6.28 5.47 -7.98
N LYS A 146 6.25 6.60 -7.29
CA LYS A 146 6.88 6.80 -5.98
C LYS A 146 5.90 6.68 -4.81
N VAL A 147 4.64 6.94 -5.10
CA VAL A 147 3.54 6.87 -4.15
C VAL A 147 2.39 6.10 -4.78
N VAL A 148 1.84 5.14 -4.06
CA VAL A 148 0.70 4.33 -4.50
C VAL A 148 -0.45 4.48 -3.51
N LYS A 149 -1.65 4.80 -4.02
CA LYS A 149 -2.91 4.78 -3.26
C LYS A 149 -3.75 3.59 -3.69
N ALA A 150 -4.18 2.78 -2.74
CA ALA A 150 -5.04 1.65 -3.02
C ALA A 150 -6.05 1.39 -1.89
N SER A 151 -7.11 0.65 -2.21
CA SER A 151 -8.18 0.29 -1.28
C SER A 151 -8.31 -1.22 -1.21
N ASP A 152 -8.57 -1.73 -0.02
CA ASP A 152 -8.97 -3.12 0.17
C ASP A 152 -10.37 -3.22 0.81
N ILE A 153 -11.05 -4.33 0.54
CA ILE A 153 -12.38 -4.62 1.09
C ILE A 153 -12.34 -5.49 2.35
N LYS A 154 -11.15 -5.77 2.89
CA LYS A 154 -10.98 -6.65 4.06
C LYS A 154 -11.37 -6.00 5.39
N SER A 155 -11.80 -4.76 5.37
CA SER A 155 -12.27 -4.10 6.59
C SER A 155 -13.62 -4.68 7.02
N LYS A 156 -13.71 -5.11 8.29
CA LYS A 156 -14.99 -5.46 8.93
C LYS A 156 -15.96 -4.27 9.06
N LYS A 157 -15.48 -3.07 8.78
CA LYS A 157 -16.25 -1.82 8.83
C LYS A 157 -16.77 -1.38 7.46
N THR A 158 -16.37 -2.07 6.40
CA THR A 158 -16.92 -1.83 5.06
C THR A 158 -18.18 -2.64 4.90
N GLU A 159 -19.27 -1.97 4.61
CA GLU A 159 -20.58 -2.57 4.39
C GLU A 159 -20.96 -2.45 2.91
N SER A 160 -21.65 -3.47 2.41
CA SER A 160 -22.32 -3.40 1.11
C SER A 160 -23.68 -2.73 1.31
N ILE A 161 -23.85 -1.56 0.72
CA ILE A 161 -25.13 -0.83 0.75
C ILE A 161 -25.85 -1.12 -0.56
N GLU A 162 -26.90 -1.92 -0.48
CA GLU A 162 -27.74 -2.27 -1.63
C GLU A 162 -28.94 -1.32 -1.69
N PHE A 163 -29.13 -0.65 -2.83
CA PHE A 163 -30.24 0.28 -3.04
C PHE A 163 -31.53 -0.44 -3.48
N ILE A 164 -31.39 -1.58 -4.14
CA ILE A 164 -32.50 -2.41 -4.62
C ILE A 164 -32.21 -3.85 -4.19
N LYS A 165 -33.05 -4.41 -3.32
CA LYS A 165 -32.92 -5.81 -2.89
C LYS A 165 -33.02 -6.76 -4.08
N ASP A 166 -32.14 -7.75 -4.09
CA ASP A 166 -32.16 -8.91 -4.99
C ASP A 166 -31.93 -8.65 -6.48
N THR A 167 -31.55 -7.44 -6.91
CA THR A 167 -31.27 -7.15 -8.33
C THR A 167 -29.79 -7.25 -8.72
N GLY A 168 -28.89 -7.39 -7.73
CA GLY A 168 -27.43 -7.57 -7.97
C GLY A 168 -26.73 -6.43 -8.69
N GLY A 169 -27.39 -5.29 -8.90
CA GLY A 169 -26.92 -4.28 -9.83
C GLY A 169 -26.36 -3.00 -9.21
N GLU A 170 -26.92 -2.55 -8.09
CA GLU A 170 -26.55 -1.25 -7.52
C GLU A 170 -26.13 -1.40 -6.06
N CYS A 171 -24.82 -1.55 -5.82
CA CYS A 171 -24.29 -1.55 -4.47
C CYS A 171 -23.10 -0.60 -4.33
N LEU A 172 -22.96 0.00 -3.14
CA LEU A 172 -21.79 0.74 -2.72
C LEU A 172 -21.10 0.02 -1.57
N LEU A 173 -19.78 -0.07 -1.61
CA LEU A 173 -18.96 -0.58 -0.51
C LEU A 173 -18.41 0.61 0.30
N LEU A 174 -19.00 0.88 1.46
CA LEU A 174 -18.67 2.04 2.29
C LEU A 174 -18.53 1.68 3.77
N PRO A 175 -17.65 2.36 4.53
CA PRO A 175 -16.57 3.22 4.01
C PRO A 175 -15.45 2.40 3.38
N THR A 176 -14.78 2.95 2.36
CA THR A 176 -13.64 2.29 1.74
C THR A 176 -12.37 2.47 2.56
N ARG A 177 -11.68 1.38 2.87
CA ARG A 177 -10.39 1.41 3.58
C ARG A 177 -9.27 1.71 2.60
N GLN A 178 -8.77 2.94 2.60
CA GLN A 178 -7.76 3.42 1.67
C GLN A 178 -6.42 3.64 2.38
N GLN A 179 -5.36 3.14 1.76
CA GLN A 179 -3.98 3.32 2.20
C GLN A 179 -3.14 3.97 1.11
N ILE A 180 -2.16 4.76 1.55
CA ILE A 180 -1.05 5.22 0.73
C ILE A 180 0.21 4.52 1.21
N VAL A 181 1.03 4.09 0.26
CA VAL A 181 2.42 3.73 0.50
C VAL A 181 3.34 4.71 -0.21
N VAL A 182 4.31 5.25 0.51
CA VAL A 182 5.43 6.02 -0.05
C VAL A 182 6.65 5.13 -0.02
N TYR A 183 7.28 4.92 -1.17
CA TYR A 183 8.46 4.06 -1.26
C TYR A 183 9.69 4.73 -0.61
N PRO A 184 10.64 3.93 -0.05
CA PRO A 184 11.70 4.45 0.82
C PRO A 184 12.56 5.55 0.19
N GLU A 185 12.84 5.44 -1.10
CA GLU A 185 13.62 6.42 -1.87
C GLU A 185 12.94 7.79 -2.04
N SER A 186 11.65 7.87 -1.66
CA SER A 186 10.82 9.08 -1.79
C SER A 186 10.31 9.59 -0.42
N SER A 187 10.98 9.21 0.66
CA SER A 187 10.65 9.65 2.02
C SER A 187 10.66 11.17 2.21
N ASN A 188 11.42 11.89 1.39
CA ASN A 188 11.45 13.36 1.35
C ASN A 188 10.11 14.00 0.92
N MET A 189 9.18 13.22 0.37
CA MET A 189 7.82 13.67 0.05
C MET A 189 6.90 13.71 1.27
N ILE A 190 7.33 13.17 2.41
CA ILE A 190 6.54 13.02 3.63
C ILE A 190 6.89 14.15 4.60
N ASN A 191 5.91 14.99 4.93
CA ASN A 191 6.05 16.08 5.88
C ASN A 191 5.20 15.81 7.12
N HIS A 192 5.82 15.74 8.30
CA HIS A 192 5.10 15.61 9.57
C HIS A 192 4.40 16.93 9.89
N ILE A 193 3.11 16.88 10.20
CA ILE A 193 2.30 18.04 10.53
C ILE A 193 2.01 18.10 12.03
N ASN A 194 1.32 17.09 12.56
CA ASN A 194 0.85 17.08 13.93
C ASN A 194 0.91 15.70 14.58
N TRP A 195 1.09 15.72 15.90
CA TRP A 195 0.67 14.63 16.77
C TRP A 195 -0.83 14.77 17.04
N VAL A 196 -1.62 13.76 16.69
CA VAL A 196 -3.08 13.84 16.71
C VAL A 196 -3.68 13.02 17.85
N TYR A 197 -3.05 11.90 18.22
CA TYR A 197 -3.54 11.00 19.27
C TYR A 197 -2.37 10.28 19.96
N PRO A 198 -2.38 10.00 21.28
CA PRO A 198 -3.36 10.35 22.29
C PRO A 198 -3.44 11.81 22.55
#